data_076d78b14ba29ed18c65c1a29e265231
#
_entry.id   076d78b14ba29ed18c65c1a29e265231
#
_cell.length_a   1.000
_cell.length_b   1.000
_cell.length_c   1.000
_cell.angle_alpha   90.00
_cell.angle_beta   90.00
_cell.angle_gamma   90.00
#
_symmetry.space_group_name_H-M   'P 1'
#
loop_
_entity.id
_entity.type
_entity.pdbx_description
1 polymer ?
#
loop_
_entity_poly.entity_id
_entity_poly.type
_entity_poly.pdbx_seq_one_letter_code
_entity_poly.pdbx_strand_id
1 'polypeptide(L)'
;SETHFAALSAGMLMCTRNDTFADAYAKADKALYYVKQNGKNNYSWYNQIHYGNTANTSLDLKQIANSLQKSGSYSGALHLEYRDFTRQYEYIHQLMTRNQWNCYLVMVTMETVQDTLPYIEEIEEALDHMGEAIQDNIRKVDVCTRYSAMQYLIILSHPAETQIPNIMSRIFMEYYKLQDSQHFTPS
;
A
#
# COMPACT_ATOMS: atom_id res chain seq x y z
N SER A 1 26.10 1.40 -0.74
CA SER A 1 24.63 1.27 -0.86
C SER A 1 24.06 2.60 -1.24
N GLU A 2 23.60 2.71 -2.47
CA GLU A 2 22.94 3.92 -2.92
C GLU A 2 21.62 4.05 -2.14
N THR A 3 21.53 5.09 -1.32
CA THR A 3 20.29 5.41 -0.63
C THR A 3 19.38 6.14 -1.61
N HIS A 4 18.31 5.48 -2.01
CA HIS A 4 17.25 6.14 -2.78
C HIS A 4 16.62 7.25 -1.94
N PHE A 5 16.28 8.38 -2.58
CA PHE A 5 15.66 9.50 -1.86
C PHE A 5 14.26 9.13 -1.35
N ALA A 6 13.62 8.13 -1.94
CA ALA A 6 12.28 7.67 -1.59
C ALA A 6 12.28 6.17 -1.36
N ALA A 7 11.98 5.75 -0.14
CA ALA A 7 11.90 4.36 0.25
C ALA A 7 10.45 3.90 0.35
N LEU A 8 10.18 2.66 -0.06
CA LEU A 8 8.88 2.03 0.13
C LEU A 8 8.81 1.31 1.47
N SER A 9 7.63 1.35 2.07
CA SER A 9 7.28 0.53 3.22
C SER A 9 5.86 0.04 3.04
N ALA A 10 5.53 -1.15 3.55
CA ALA A 10 4.18 -1.69 3.42
C ALA A 10 3.71 -2.36 4.70
N GLY A 11 2.45 -2.16 5.02
CA GLY A 11 1.75 -2.89 6.06
C GLY A 11 0.66 -3.76 5.43
N MET A 12 0.53 -4.99 5.92
CA MET A 12 -0.36 -5.99 5.34
C MET A 12 -1.26 -6.61 6.39
N LEU A 13 -2.50 -6.88 6.00
CA LEU A 13 -3.48 -7.54 6.83
C LEU A 13 -4.11 -8.70 6.07
N MET A 14 -4.16 -9.87 6.70
CA MET A 14 -5.09 -10.92 6.30
C MET A 14 -6.46 -10.58 6.89
N CYS A 15 -7.41 -10.24 6.03
CA CYS A 15 -8.74 -9.80 6.45
C CYS A 15 -9.52 -10.97 7.06
N THR A 16 -10.25 -10.69 8.13
CA THR A 16 -11.17 -11.65 8.74
C THR A 16 -12.61 -11.29 8.37
N ARG A 17 -13.53 -12.23 8.62
CA ARG A 17 -14.96 -12.03 8.37
C ARG A 17 -15.53 -10.78 9.07
N ASN A 18 -14.93 -10.37 10.18
CA ASN A 18 -15.41 -9.24 10.98
C ASN A 18 -14.76 -7.90 10.64
N ASP A 19 -13.80 -7.88 9.72
CA ASP A 19 -13.09 -6.66 9.36
C ASP A 19 -13.91 -5.83 8.36
N THR A 20 -14.49 -4.72 8.83
CA THR A 20 -14.96 -3.67 7.93
C THR A 20 -13.77 -3.07 7.20
N PHE A 21 -14.00 -2.27 6.16
CA PHE A 21 -12.91 -1.57 5.49
C PHE A 21 -12.13 -0.69 6.48
N ALA A 22 -12.83 0.02 7.37
CA ALA A 22 -12.19 0.86 8.38
C ALA A 22 -11.32 0.06 9.34
N ASP A 23 -11.78 -1.12 9.77
CA ASP A 23 -11.00 -2.01 10.63
C ASP A 23 -9.75 -2.51 9.91
N ALA A 24 -9.91 -2.98 8.68
CA ALA A 24 -8.82 -3.49 7.86
C ALA A 24 -7.76 -2.40 7.60
N TYR A 25 -8.22 -1.19 7.27
CA TYR A 25 -7.35 -0.04 7.06
C TYR A 25 -6.53 0.27 8.31
N ALA A 26 -7.19 0.37 9.47
CA ALA A 26 -6.52 0.70 10.73
C ALA A 26 -5.46 -0.34 11.10
N LYS A 27 -5.73 -1.62 10.86
CA LYS A 27 -4.79 -2.70 11.14
C LYS A 27 -3.60 -2.67 10.18
N ALA A 28 -3.84 -2.48 8.89
CA ALA A 28 -2.76 -2.36 7.90
C ALA A 28 -1.88 -1.13 8.19
N ASP A 29 -2.48 -0.02 8.61
CA ASP A 29 -1.76 1.19 8.99
C ASP A 29 -0.85 0.96 10.20
N LYS A 30 -1.31 0.21 11.20
CA LYS A 30 -0.48 -0.17 12.36
C LYS A 30 0.73 -1.00 11.93
N ALA A 31 0.54 -1.96 11.04
CA ALA A 31 1.64 -2.75 10.50
C ALA A 31 2.63 -1.87 9.74
N LEU A 32 2.14 -0.93 8.97
CA LEU A 32 2.96 0.05 8.25
C LEU A 32 3.76 0.92 9.22
N TYR A 33 3.12 1.43 10.27
CA TYR A 33 3.80 2.23 11.29
C TYR A 33 4.97 1.45 11.92
N TYR A 34 4.74 0.16 12.22
CA TYR A 34 5.79 -0.69 12.74
C TYR A 34 7.01 -0.76 11.79
N VAL A 35 6.77 -0.94 10.49
CA VAL A 35 7.86 -0.97 9.50
C VAL A 35 8.62 0.37 9.49
N LYS A 36 7.90 1.48 9.54
CA LYS A 36 8.52 2.81 9.55
C LYS A 36 9.40 3.03 10.78
N GLN A 37 9.02 2.49 11.93
CA GLN A 37 9.81 2.59 13.16
C GLN A 37 11.01 1.65 13.18
N ASN A 38 11.03 0.63 12.34
CA ASN A 38 12.06 -0.42 12.31
C ASN A 38 12.91 -0.39 11.04
N GLY A 39 13.16 0.80 10.48
CA GLY A 39 14.16 1.01 9.44
C GLY A 39 13.61 1.24 8.04
N LYS A 40 12.30 1.20 7.85
CA LYS A 40 11.69 1.41 6.53
C LYS A 40 12.14 0.38 5.49
N ASN A 41 11.76 0.55 4.23
CA ASN A 41 12.16 -0.33 3.11
C ASN A 41 11.90 -1.81 3.41
N ASN A 42 10.71 -2.10 3.92
CA ASN A 42 10.30 -3.46 4.28
C ASN A 42 8.78 -3.54 4.30
N TYR A 43 8.27 -4.72 4.54
CA TYR A 43 6.85 -4.95 4.74
C TYR A 43 6.64 -5.83 5.98
N SER A 44 5.45 -5.73 6.58
CA SER A 44 5.15 -6.50 7.79
C SER A 44 3.66 -6.85 7.84
N TRP A 45 3.36 -7.96 8.47
CA TRP A 45 2.01 -8.46 8.69
C TRP A 45 1.47 -7.96 10.02
N TYR A 46 0.28 -7.37 10.02
CA TYR A 46 -0.43 -7.04 11.25
C TYR A 46 -0.64 -8.28 12.13
N ASN A 47 -1.03 -9.39 11.49
CA ASN A 47 -1.37 -10.63 12.20
C ASN A 47 -0.18 -11.30 12.90
N GLN A 48 1.05 -10.87 12.62
CA GLN A 48 2.28 -11.40 13.19
C GLN A 48 2.95 -10.46 14.20
N ILE A 49 2.44 -9.25 14.34
CA ILE A 49 3.05 -8.24 15.20
C ILE A 49 2.25 -8.15 16.50
N HIS A 50 2.96 -8.20 17.63
CA HIS A 50 2.37 -7.96 18.94
C HIS A 50 2.45 -6.47 19.26
N TYR A 51 1.30 -5.79 19.23
CA TYR A 51 1.22 -4.39 19.61
C TYR A 51 0.92 -4.27 21.09
N GLY A 52 1.74 -3.48 21.80
CA GLY A 52 1.36 -2.98 23.11
C GLY A 52 0.10 -2.10 22.98
N ASN A 53 -0.69 -2.01 24.04
CA ASN A 53 -1.89 -1.17 24.08
C ASN A 53 -1.56 0.29 23.72
N THR A 54 -1.71 0.65 22.47
CA THR A 54 -1.64 2.05 22.05
C THR A 54 -3.07 2.56 21.82
N ALA A 55 -3.47 3.47 22.68
CA ALA A 55 -4.83 3.99 22.79
C ALA A 55 -5.17 5.09 21.77
N ASN A 56 -4.72 5.04 20.52
CA ASN A 56 -4.93 6.13 19.57
C ASN A 56 -5.64 5.77 18.27
N THR A 57 -6.48 4.74 18.30
CA THR A 57 -7.25 4.30 17.12
C THR A 57 -8.28 5.33 16.64
N SER A 58 -8.76 6.24 17.51
CA SER A 58 -9.81 7.19 17.13
C SER A 58 -9.31 8.44 16.39
N LEU A 59 -8.04 8.83 16.60
CA LEU A 59 -7.44 9.97 15.91
C LEU A 59 -7.07 9.63 14.47
N ASP A 60 -6.61 8.40 14.24
CA ASP A 60 -6.22 7.93 12.92
C ASP A 60 -7.42 7.81 11.98
N LEU A 61 -8.58 7.37 12.48
CA LEU A 61 -9.81 7.28 11.70
C LEU A 61 -10.31 8.64 11.21
N LYS A 62 -10.15 9.71 12.01
CA LYS A 62 -10.52 11.07 11.59
C LYS A 62 -9.55 11.65 10.57
N GLN A 63 -8.26 11.39 10.70
CA GLN A 63 -7.26 11.80 9.72
C GLN A 63 -7.47 11.06 8.39
N ILE A 64 -7.81 9.80 8.45
CA ILE A 64 -8.15 8.98 7.30
C ILE A 64 -9.37 9.57 6.57
N ALA A 65 -10.45 9.84 7.29
CA ALA A 65 -11.67 10.43 6.71
C ALA A 65 -11.38 11.77 6.04
N ASN A 66 -10.50 12.59 6.62
CA ASN A 66 -10.13 13.90 6.06
C ASN A 66 -9.19 13.79 4.85
N SER A 67 -8.28 12.82 4.84
CA SER A 67 -7.39 12.59 3.69
C SER A 67 -8.13 12.02 2.50
N LEU A 68 -9.20 11.27 2.75
CA LEU A 68 -10.01 10.63 1.72
C LEU A 68 -10.89 11.62 0.94
N GLN A 69 -11.24 12.74 1.55
CA GLN A 69 -11.99 13.81 0.87
C GLN A 69 -11.11 14.64 -0.06
N LYS A 70 -9.79 14.51 0.03
CA LYS A 70 -8.83 15.31 -0.73
C LYS A 70 -8.16 14.59 -1.89
N SER A 71 -8.38 13.30 -2.05
CA SER A 71 -7.77 12.54 -3.15
C SER A 71 -8.51 12.80 -4.45
N GLY A 72 -7.84 13.44 -5.39
CA GLY A 72 -8.35 13.58 -6.76
C GLY A 72 -8.45 12.23 -7.47
N SER A 73 -9.29 12.18 -8.50
CA SER A 73 -9.47 10.98 -9.30
C SER A 73 -8.22 10.66 -10.11
N TYR A 74 -7.72 9.45 -9.97
CA TYR A 74 -6.68 8.89 -10.83
C TYR A 74 -7.30 7.86 -11.77
N SER A 75 -7.01 7.99 -13.05
CA SER A 75 -7.49 7.05 -14.07
C SER A 75 -6.35 6.15 -14.53
N GLY A 76 -6.46 4.87 -14.26
CA GLY A 76 -5.56 3.83 -14.76
C GLY A 76 -6.30 2.51 -14.84
N ALA A 77 -5.79 1.57 -15.62
CA ALA A 77 -6.48 0.31 -15.91
C ALA A 77 -6.82 -0.52 -14.65
N LEU A 78 -6.06 -0.34 -13.57
CA LEU A 78 -6.29 -1.00 -12.29
C LEU A 78 -6.51 0.01 -11.16
N HIS A 79 -6.56 1.31 -11.48
CA HIS A 79 -6.83 2.35 -10.51
C HIS A 79 -8.33 2.58 -10.39
N LEU A 80 -8.84 2.40 -9.19
CA LEU A 80 -10.21 2.76 -8.85
C LEU A 80 -10.20 4.08 -8.08
N GLU A 81 -11.25 4.86 -8.23
CA GLU A 81 -11.49 5.94 -7.29
C GLU A 81 -11.69 5.35 -5.89
N TYR A 82 -11.36 6.10 -4.87
CA TYR A 82 -11.44 5.61 -3.49
C TYR A 82 -12.83 5.05 -3.15
N ARG A 83 -13.90 5.72 -3.60
CA ARG A 83 -15.27 5.24 -3.37
C ARG A 83 -15.51 3.87 -3.98
N ASP A 84 -15.04 3.68 -5.21
CA ASP A 84 -15.18 2.41 -5.92
C ASP A 84 -14.29 1.34 -5.31
N PHE A 85 -13.13 1.72 -4.80
CA PHE A 85 -12.24 0.81 -4.08
C PHE A 85 -12.89 0.28 -2.80
N THR A 86 -13.54 1.14 -2.00
CA THR A 86 -14.26 0.70 -0.81
C THR A 86 -15.39 -0.27 -1.15
N ARG A 87 -16.15 0.02 -2.20
CA ARG A 87 -17.20 -0.88 -2.67
C ARG A 87 -16.64 -2.22 -3.14
N GLN A 88 -15.50 -2.18 -3.80
CA GLN A 88 -14.83 -3.39 -4.25
C GLN A 88 -14.32 -4.21 -3.07
N TYR A 89 -13.80 -3.56 -2.04
CA TYR A 89 -13.43 -4.24 -0.79
C TYR A 89 -14.64 -4.95 -0.18
N GLU A 90 -15.75 -4.26 -0.03
CA GLU A 90 -16.97 -4.84 0.53
C GLU A 90 -17.45 -6.06 -0.27
N TYR A 91 -17.42 -5.96 -1.60
CA TYR A 91 -17.79 -7.05 -2.49
C TYR A 91 -16.85 -8.25 -2.33
N ILE A 92 -15.55 -8.03 -2.37
CA ILE A 92 -14.54 -9.09 -2.20
C ILE A 92 -14.65 -9.72 -0.82
N HIS A 93 -14.88 -8.90 0.20
CA HIS A 93 -15.05 -9.37 1.58
C HIS A 93 -16.27 -10.28 1.72
N GLN A 94 -17.38 -9.97 1.06
CA GLN A 94 -18.57 -10.82 1.04
C GLN A 94 -18.28 -12.16 0.32
N LEU A 95 -17.59 -12.10 -0.82
CA LEU A 95 -17.19 -13.32 -1.53
C LEU A 95 -16.25 -14.18 -0.70
N MET A 96 -15.31 -13.57 -0.03
CA MET A 96 -14.38 -14.25 0.88
C MET A 96 -15.14 -14.99 1.99
N THR A 97 -16.08 -14.30 2.63
CA THR A 97 -16.88 -14.89 3.70
C THR A 97 -17.72 -16.06 3.19
N ARG A 98 -18.36 -15.90 2.02
CA ARG A 98 -19.24 -16.91 1.45
C ARG A 98 -18.48 -18.15 0.97
N ASN A 99 -17.32 -17.97 0.36
CA ASN A 99 -16.57 -19.05 -0.26
C ASN A 99 -15.40 -19.53 0.59
N GLN A 100 -15.22 -18.98 1.80
CA GLN A 100 -14.07 -19.28 2.68
C GLN A 100 -12.73 -18.99 2.00
N TRP A 101 -12.69 -17.92 1.21
CA TRP A 101 -11.48 -17.44 0.55
C TRP A 101 -10.73 -16.44 1.44
N ASN A 102 -9.44 -16.32 1.20
CA ASN A 102 -8.62 -15.31 1.87
C ASN A 102 -8.59 -14.02 1.06
N CYS A 103 -8.53 -12.91 1.79
CA CYS A 103 -8.43 -11.57 1.22
C CYS A 103 -7.40 -10.80 2.03
N TYR A 104 -6.58 -10.00 1.37
CA TYR A 104 -5.52 -9.24 2.02
C TYR A 104 -5.61 -7.78 1.64
N LEU A 105 -5.50 -6.90 2.62
CA LEU A 105 -5.34 -5.48 2.39
C LEU A 105 -3.86 -5.11 2.60
N VAL A 106 -3.29 -4.43 1.62
CA VAL A 106 -1.90 -3.99 1.66
C VAL A 106 -1.88 -2.47 1.52
N MET A 107 -1.18 -1.81 2.42
CA MET A 107 -0.96 -0.38 2.38
C MET A 107 0.52 -0.13 2.08
N VAL A 108 0.81 0.52 0.95
CA VAL A 108 2.18 0.85 0.56
C VAL A 108 2.36 2.34 0.63
N THR A 109 3.41 2.78 1.29
CA THR A 109 3.75 4.20 1.39
C THR A 109 5.16 4.45 0.86
N MET A 110 5.35 5.65 0.34
CA MET A 110 6.66 6.17 -0.05
C MET A 110 7.05 7.27 0.92
N GLU A 111 8.29 7.24 1.39
CA GLU A 111 8.83 8.27 2.26
C GLU A 111 10.18 8.75 1.74
N THR A 112 10.42 10.04 1.89
CA THR A 112 11.73 10.62 1.60
C THR A 112 12.69 10.28 2.74
N VAL A 113 13.90 9.82 2.39
CA VAL A 113 14.91 9.40 3.36
C VAL A 113 16.08 10.37 3.48
N GLN A 114 16.08 11.44 2.68
CA GLN A 114 17.13 12.45 2.70
C GLN A 114 16.63 13.73 3.37
N ASP A 115 17.54 14.44 4.03
CA ASP A 115 17.25 15.70 4.70
C ASP A 115 16.94 16.84 3.71
N THR A 116 17.25 16.66 2.45
CA THR A 116 16.92 17.64 1.40
C THR A 116 15.55 17.36 0.83
N LEU A 117 14.71 18.39 0.74
CA LEU A 117 13.41 18.29 0.11
C LEU A 117 13.60 18.01 -1.39
N PRO A 118 13.08 16.89 -1.91
CA PRO A 118 13.13 16.63 -3.34
C PRO A 118 12.20 17.57 -4.09
N TYR A 119 12.47 17.77 -5.39
CA TYR A 119 11.57 18.52 -6.25
C TYR A 119 10.24 17.79 -6.40
N ILE A 120 9.16 18.54 -6.62
CA ILE A 120 7.81 17.97 -6.80
C ILE A 120 7.80 16.96 -7.96
N GLU A 121 8.51 17.25 -9.04
CA GLU A 121 8.62 16.36 -10.20
C GLU A 121 9.26 15.02 -9.85
N GLU A 122 10.25 15.03 -8.97
CA GLU A 122 10.90 13.80 -8.51
C GLU A 122 9.95 12.93 -7.68
N ILE A 123 9.13 13.57 -6.85
CA ILE A 123 8.12 12.87 -6.04
C ILE A 123 7.06 12.25 -6.94
N GLU A 124 6.53 13.02 -7.90
CA GLU A 124 5.51 12.53 -8.83
C GLU A 124 6.02 11.37 -9.67
N GLU A 125 7.26 11.46 -10.12
CA GLU A 125 7.90 10.41 -10.89
C GLU A 125 8.09 9.13 -10.06
N ALA A 126 8.52 9.27 -8.80
CA ALA A 126 8.63 8.14 -7.88
C ALA A 126 7.26 7.49 -7.61
N LEU A 127 6.20 8.30 -7.50
CA LEU A 127 4.84 7.80 -7.33
C LEU A 127 4.34 7.06 -8.57
N ASP A 128 4.67 7.54 -9.75
CA ASP A 128 4.35 6.85 -11.01
C ASP A 128 5.07 5.50 -11.08
N HIS A 129 6.33 5.44 -10.68
CA HIS A 129 7.09 4.19 -10.60
C HIS A 129 6.47 3.21 -9.60
N MET A 130 6.03 3.72 -8.46
CA MET A 130 5.36 2.91 -7.45
C MET A 130 4.04 2.32 -7.99
N GLY A 131 3.25 3.15 -8.68
CA GLY A 131 2.02 2.70 -9.33
C GLY A 131 2.28 1.64 -10.40
N GLU A 132 3.29 1.85 -11.24
CA GLU A 132 3.70 0.91 -12.28
C GLU A 132 4.17 -0.42 -11.67
N ALA A 133 5.03 -0.35 -10.66
CA ALA A 133 5.53 -1.55 -9.98
C ALA A 133 4.39 -2.37 -9.34
N ILE A 134 3.40 -1.69 -8.77
CA ILE A 134 2.23 -2.37 -8.19
C ILE A 134 1.40 -3.02 -9.30
N GLN A 135 1.03 -2.27 -10.32
CA GLN A 135 0.16 -2.77 -11.40
C GLN A 135 0.76 -3.94 -12.16
N ASP A 136 2.07 -3.92 -12.38
CA ASP A 136 2.77 -4.99 -13.12
C ASP A 136 2.89 -6.28 -12.33
N ASN A 137 2.74 -6.22 -11.01
CA ASN A 137 3.00 -7.36 -10.14
C ASN A 137 1.77 -7.87 -9.38
N ILE A 138 0.59 -7.32 -9.66
CA ILE A 138 -0.69 -7.84 -9.16
C ILE A 138 -1.51 -8.39 -10.32
N ARG A 139 -2.47 -9.25 -10.00
CA ARG A 139 -3.30 -9.90 -11.00
C ARG A 139 -4.48 -9.02 -11.42
N LYS A 140 -5.13 -9.37 -12.55
CA LYS A 140 -6.32 -8.65 -13.03
C LYS A 140 -7.49 -8.67 -12.04
N VAL A 141 -7.55 -9.67 -11.16
CA VAL A 141 -8.58 -9.79 -10.12
C VAL A 141 -8.24 -8.97 -8.88
N ASP A 142 -7.01 -8.51 -8.77
CA ASP A 142 -6.57 -7.65 -7.68
C ASP A 142 -6.83 -6.19 -8.05
N VAL A 143 -7.06 -5.35 -7.06
CA VAL A 143 -7.35 -3.94 -7.29
C VAL A 143 -6.45 -3.06 -6.45
N CYS A 144 -6.14 -1.88 -6.98
CA CYS A 144 -5.37 -0.89 -6.23
C CYS A 144 -5.95 0.51 -6.45
N THR A 145 -5.65 1.38 -5.51
CA THR A 145 -5.97 2.80 -5.61
C THR A 145 -4.88 3.64 -4.97
N ARG A 146 -4.60 4.80 -5.55
CA ARG A 146 -3.83 5.83 -4.89
C ARG A 146 -4.81 6.63 -4.03
N TYR A 147 -4.65 6.59 -2.71
CA TYR A 147 -5.61 7.22 -1.81
C TYR A 147 -5.07 8.46 -1.10
N SER A 148 -3.77 8.68 -1.15
CA SER A 148 -3.16 9.91 -0.65
C SER A 148 -1.96 10.30 -1.50
N ALA A 149 -1.34 11.42 -1.16
CA ALA A 149 -0.23 11.95 -1.93
C ALA A 149 0.94 10.98 -2.09
N MET A 150 1.15 10.06 -1.14
CA MET A 150 2.32 9.18 -1.14
C MET A 150 1.97 7.72 -0.83
N GLN A 151 0.70 7.32 -0.99
CA GLN A 151 0.24 6.01 -0.54
C GLN A 151 -0.68 5.33 -1.54
N TYR A 152 -0.55 4.00 -1.62
CA TYR A 152 -1.44 3.12 -2.38
C TYR A 152 -2.07 2.09 -1.46
N LEU A 153 -3.31 1.72 -1.77
CA LEU A 153 -4.01 0.58 -1.16
C LEU A 153 -4.17 -0.50 -2.22
N ILE A 154 -3.97 -1.74 -1.82
CA ILE A 154 -4.10 -2.91 -2.70
C ILE A 154 -4.98 -3.94 -2.01
N ILE A 155 -5.92 -4.53 -2.74
CA ILE A 155 -6.67 -5.71 -2.31
C ILE A 155 -6.18 -6.90 -3.12
N LEU A 156 -5.63 -7.89 -2.44
CA LEU A 156 -5.25 -9.17 -3.04
C LEU A 156 -6.37 -10.17 -2.79
N SER A 157 -6.97 -10.67 -3.87
CA SER A 157 -8.13 -11.57 -3.82
C SER A 157 -7.68 -13.01 -3.91
N HIS A 158 -7.76 -13.72 -2.80
CA HIS A 158 -7.49 -15.15 -2.70
C HIS A 158 -6.17 -15.59 -3.36
N PRO A 159 -5.04 -14.91 -3.09
CA PRO A 159 -3.74 -15.42 -3.54
C PRO A 159 -3.34 -16.64 -2.71
N ALA A 160 -2.45 -17.48 -3.24
CA ALA A 160 -1.78 -18.45 -2.40
C ALA A 160 -0.93 -17.69 -1.36
N GLU A 161 -1.10 -18.01 -0.09
CA GLU A 161 -0.42 -17.32 1.00
C GLU A 161 1.12 -17.30 0.80
N THR A 162 1.66 -18.39 0.29
CA THR A 162 3.10 -18.53 0.00
C THR A 162 3.59 -17.60 -1.11
N GLN A 163 2.69 -17.03 -1.93
CA GLN A 163 3.06 -16.14 -3.02
C GLN A 163 3.13 -14.66 -2.61
N ILE A 164 2.55 -14.30 -1.48
CA ILE A 164 2.48 -12.89 -1.06
C ILE A 164 3.87 -12.29 -0.85
N PRO A 165 4.81 -12.96 -0.17
CA PRO A 165 6.18 -12.44 -0.07
C PRO A 165 6.83 -12.22 -1.43
N ASN A 166 6.57 -13.08 -2.41
CA ASN A 166 7.10 -12.92 -3.76
C ASN A 166 6.49 -11.70 -4.46
N ILE A 167 5.18 -11.49 -4.31
CA ILE A 167 4.49 -10.32 -4.86
C ILE A 167 5.10 -9.04 -4.29
N MET A 168 5.27 -8.96 -2.98
CA MET A 168 5.82 -7.79 -2.31
C MET A 168 7.27 -7.56 -2.72
N SER A 169 8.07 -8.60 -2.77
CA SER A 169 9.48 -8.50 -3.20
C SER A 169 9.59 -8.00 -4.63
N ARG A 170 8.74 -8.48 -5.55
CA ARG A 170 8.75 -8.02 -6.94
C ARG A 170 8.33 -6.55 -7.05
N ILE A 171 7.32 -6.12 -6.29
CA ILE A 171 6.90 -4.72 -6.28
C ILE A 171 8.06 -3.82 -5.84
N PHE A 172 8.73 -4.17 -4.75
CA PHE A 172 9.84 -3.39 -4.22
C PHE A 172 11.03 -3.38 -5.19
N MET A 173 11.39 -4.53 -5.74
CA MET A 173 12.50 -4.66 -6.70
C MET A 173 12.23 -3.86 -7.96
N GLU A 174 11.04 -3.94 -8.53
CA GLU A 174 10.70 -3.20 -9.74
C GLU A 174 10.68 -1.70 -9.48
N TYR A 175 10.13 -1.27 -8.35
CA TYR A 175 10.15 0.15 -7.98
C TYR A 175 11.57 0.70 -7.93
N TYR A 176 12.47 0.03 -7.21
CA TYR A 176 13.86 0.50 -7.11
C TYR A 176 14.60 0.43 -8.45
N LYS A 177 14.30 -0.57 -9.25
CA LYS A 177 14.85 -0.68 -10.60
C LYS A 177 14.40 0.48 -11.50
N LEU A 178 13.13 0.85 -11.44
CA LEU A 178 12.60 2.00 -12.19
C LEU A 178 13.23 3.31 -11.72
N GLN A 179 13.41 3.47 -10.41
CA GLN A 179 14.09 4.64 -9.84
C GLN A 179 15.55 4.74 -10.33
N ASP A 180 16.26 3.62 -10.37
CA ASP A 180 17.67 3.58 -10.80
C ASP A 180 17.83 3.88 -12.28
N SER A 181 16.89 3.43 -13.12
CA SER A 181 17.00 3.60 -14.58
C SER A 181 16.96 5.06 -15.01
N GLN A 182 16.46 5.96 -14.17
CA GLN A 182 16.39 7.39 -14.48
C GLN A 182 17.70 8.12 -14.31
N HIS A 183 18.59 7.60 -13.49
CA HIS A 183 19.91 8.20 -13.30
C HIS A 183 20.86 7.89 -14.44
N PHE A 184 20.46 7.05 -15.40
CA PHE A 184 21.29 6.58 -16.50
C PHE A 184 20.80 7.02 -17.89
N THR A 185 19.77 7.88 -18.00
CA THR A 185 19.41 8.44 -19.30
C THR A 185 20.43 9.52 -19.65
N PRO A 186 21.25 9.29 -20.70
CA PRO A 186 22.15 10.35 -21.16
C PRO A 186 21.30 11.50 -21.67
N SER A 187 21.54 12.65 -21.11
CA SER A 187 20.95 13.90 -21.59
C SER A 187 21.42 14.21 -23.00
#